data_e9810a5871b4c02c4ec9354e2103ee52
#
_entry.id   e9810a5871b4c02c4ec9354e2103ee52
#
_cell.length_a   1.000
_cell.length_b   1.000
_cell.length_c   1.000
_cell.angle_alpha   90.00
_cell.angle_beta   90.00
_cell.angle_gamma   90.00
#
_symmetry.space_group_name_H-M   'P 1'
#
loop_
_entity.id
_entity.type
_entity.pdbx_description
1 polymer ?
#
loop_
_entity_poly.entity_id
_entity_poly.type
_entity_poly.pdbx_seq_one_letter_code
_entity_poly.pdbx_strand_id
1 'polypeptide(L)'
;MHLTKSEQQIMEIFWQADHAMAQTEVVSTCVERKWKERSIFSMLNSLMEKGVLREVGFVRSGKTYARTFEPAMSHAEYLAAVVAEQLPAKQLPELLAALMQKMETTPAI
;
A
#
# COMPACT_ATOMS: atom_id res chain seq x y z
N MET A 1 -0.78 12.99 -3.10
CA MET A 1 0.07 11.78 -3.22
C MET A 1 -0.49 10.89 -4.32
N HIS A 2 0.36 10.51 -5.25
CA HIS A 2 -0.07 9.71 -6.38
C HIS A 2 0.73 8.42 -6.47
N LEU A 3 0.05 7.28 -6.48
CA LEU A 3 0.65 5.98 -6.73
C LEU A 3 0.22 5.50 -8.11
N THR A 4 1.16 4.91 -8.84
CA THR A 4 0.81 4.22 -10.10
C THR A 4 -0.01 2.98 -9.78
N LYS A 5 -0.64 2.39 -10.79
CA LYS A 5 -1.41 1.15 -10.60
C LYS A 5 -0.55 0.01 -10.07
N SER A 6 0.69 -0.09 -10.55
CA SER A 6 1.63 -1.11 -10.07
C SER A 6 2.02 -0.87 -8.62
N GLU A 7 2.27 0.39 -8.26
CA GLU A 7 2.58 0.76 -6.87
C GLU A 7 1.41 0.49 -5.94
N GLN A 8 0.19 0.79 -6.38
CA GLN A 8 -1.01 0.47 -5.60
C GLN A 8 -1.14 -1.03 -5.37
N GLN A 9 -0.88 -1.84 -6.38
CA GLN A 9 -0.94 -3.29 -6.26
C GLN A 9 0.05 -3.80 -5.21
N ILE A 10 1.27 -3.26 -5.22
CA ILE A 10 2.29 -3.62 -4.23
C ILE A 10 1.85 -3.20 -2.83
N MET A 11 1.37 -1.96 -2.67
CA MET A 11 0.94 -1.47 -1.36
C MET A 11 -0.25 -2.25 -0.82
N GLU A 12 -1.17 -2.69 -1.66
CA GLU A 12 -2.29 -3.53 -1.24
C GLU A 12 -1.80 -4.84 -0.61
N ILE A 13 -0.74 -5.43 -1.17
CA ILE A 13 -0.12 -6.63 -0.60
C ILE A 13 0.41 -6.32 0.80
N PHE A 14 1.13 -5.22 0.97
CA PHE A 14 1.68 -4.81 2.27
C PHE A 14 0.57 -4.49 3.27
N TRP A 15 -0.48 -3.78 2.85
CA TRP A 15 -1.58 -3.42 3.75
C TRP A 15 -2.38 -4.63 4.23
N GLN A 16 -2.44 -5.68 3.42
CA GLN A 16 -3.14 -6.92 3.79
C GLN A 16 -2.28 -7.86 4.63
N ALA A 17 -0.97 -7.68 4.59
CA ALA A 17 -0.05 -8.50 5.36
C ALA A 17 -0.05 -8.07 6.83
N ASP A 18 0.11 -9.03 7.71
CA ASP A 18 0.19 -8.79 9.16
C ASP A 18 1.64 -8.75 9.65
N HIS A 19 2.60 -8.70 8.73
CA HIS A 19 4.02 -8.71 9.06
C HIS A 19 4.81 -7.95 7.99
N ALA A 20 6.03 -7.55 8.34
CA ALA A 20 6.96 -6.97 7.38
C ALA A 20 7.40 -8.03 6.38
N MET A 21 7.58 -7.64 5.12
CA MET A 21 7.92 -8.59 4.06
C MET A 21 9.17 -8.15 3.31
N ALA A 22 9.93 -9.17 2.87
CA ALA A 22 11.04 -8.97 1.93
C ALA A 22 10.48 -8.90 0.50
N GLN A 23 11.28 -8.39 -0.43
CA GLN A 23 10.85 -8.26 -1.82
C GLN A 23 10.45 -9.60 -2.45
N THR A 24 11.17 -10.66 -2.12
CA THR A 24 10.87 -12.00 -2.66
C THR A 24 9.50 -12.48 -2.22
N GLU A 25 9.11 -12.14 -1.01
CA GLU A 25 7.81 -12.47 -0.46
C GLU A 25 6.70 -11.70 -1.19
N VAL A 26 6.94 -10.43 -1.51
CA VAL A 26 6.01 -9.62 -2.29
C VAL A 26 5.79 -10.22 -3.68
N VAL A 27 6.89 -10.59 -4.35
CA VAL A 27 6.83 -11.19 -5.68
C VAL A 27 6.06 -12.50 -5.66
N SER A 28 6.32 -13.36 -4.68
CA SER A 28 5.65 -14.66 -4.60
C SER A 28 4.17 -14.55 -4.19
N THR A 29 3.81 -13.52 -3.47
CA THR A 29 2.43 -13.30 -3.03
C THR A 29 1.56 -12.79 -4.18
N CYS A 30 2.13 -12.00 -5.08
CA CYS A 30 1.37 -11.37 -6.17
C CYS A 30 1.32 -12.28 -7.39
N VAL A 31 0.22 -13.02 -7.55
CA VAL A 31 0.05 -13.99 -8.63
C VAL A 31 -0.19 -13.32 -9.98
N GLU A 32 -1.03 -12.29 -9.99
CA GLU A 32 -1.39 -11.57 -11.22
C GLU A 32 -0.81 -10.16 -11.21
N ARG A 33 0.52 -10.09 -11.17
CA ARG A 33 1.16 -8.78 -11.10
C ARG A 33 1.19 -8.09 -12.46
N LYS A 34 1.00 -6.76 -12.41
CA LYS A 34 1.02 -5.89 -13.60
C LYS A 34 2.39 -5.28 -13.83
N TRP A 35 3.38 -5.73 -13.09
CA TRP A 35 4.76 -5.21 -13.14
C TRP A 35 5.73 -6.38 -13.29
N LYS A 36 6.91 -6.08 -13.80
CA LYS A 36 7.95 -7.08 -13.99
C LYS A 36 8.75 -7.28 -12.70
N GLU A 37 9.10 -8.52 -12.40
CA GLU A 37 9.88 -8.86 -11.21
C GLU A 37 11.14 -8.01 -11.09
N ARG A 38 11.83 -7.75 -12.20
CA ARG A 38 13.04 -6.94 -12.21
C ARG A 38 12.82 -5.48 -11.81
N SER A 39 11.57 -5.02 -11.81
CA SER A 39 11.23 -3.65 -11.45
C SER A 39 10.93 -3.48 -9.97
N ILE A 40 10.92 -4.56 -9.19
CA ILE A 40 10.48 -4.51 -7.79
C ILE A 40 11.31 -3.53 -6.95
N PHE A 41 12.63 -3.52 -7.11
CA PHE A 41 13.50 -2.60 -6.34
C PHE A 41 13.19 -1.14 -6.62
N SER A 42 13.04 -0.78 -7.90
CA SER A 42 12.70 0.60 -8.29
C SER A 42 11.38 1.02 -7.68
N MET A 43 10.39 0.13 -7.69
CA MET A 43 9.07 0.44 -7.16
C MET A 43 9.08 0.55 -5.64
N LEU A 44 9.81 -0.31 -4.95
CA LEU A 44 9.95 -0.22 -3.49
C LEU A 44 10.65 1.09 -3.09
N ASN A 45 11.71 1.46 -3.82
CA ASN A 45 12.40 2.72 -3.57
C ASN A 45 11.48 3.92 -3.82
N SER A 46 10.71 3.89 -4.89
CA SER A 46 9.74 4.95 -5.18
C SER A 46 8.70 5.09 -4.06
N LEU A 47 8.19 3.96 -3.56
CA LEU A 47 7.22 3.97 -2.46
C LEU A 47 7.83 4.51 -1.16
N MET A 48 9.10 4.22 -0.90
CA MET A 48 9.80 4.80 0.25
C MET A 48 9.98 6.31 0.09
N GLU A 49 10.34 6.77 -1.11
CA GLU A 49 10.46 8.20 -1.40
C GLU A 49 9.14 8.93 -1.24
N LYS A 50 8.03 8.29 -1.57
CA LYS A 50 6.68 8.85 -1.41
C LYS A 50 6.19 8.79 0.03
N GLY A 51 6.92 8.13 0.92
CA GLY A 51 6.59 8.08 2.35
C GLY A 51 5.50 7.09 2.71
N VAL A 52 5.11 6.17 1.81
CA VAL A 52 4.07 5.17 2.09
C VAL A 52 4.63 3.84 2.55
N LEU A 53 5.90 3.60 2.32
CA LEU A 53 6.59 2.36 2.69
C LEU A 53 7.85 2.70 3.46
N ARG A 54 8.27 1.84 4.38
CA ARG A 54 9.53 2.00 5.11
C ARG A 54 10.25 0.68 5.26
N GLU A 55 11.58 0.75 5.34
CA GLU A 55 12.43 -0.39 5.64
C GLU A 55 12.51 -0.56 7.15
N VAL A 56 12.33 -1.78 7.64
CA VAL A 56 12.27 -2.02 9.09
C VAL A 56 13.26 -3.06 9.61
N GLY A 57 13.92 -3.80 8.73
CA GLY A 57 14.89 -4.79 9.19
C GLY A 57 15.35 -5.71 8.10
N PHE A 58 15.82 -6.88 8.52
CA PHE A 58 16.36 -7.89 7.63
C PHE A 58 15.84 -9.26 8.02
N VAL A 59 15.67 -10.13 7.03
CA VAL A 59 15.49 -11.56 7.26
C VAL A 59 16.57 -12.32 6.53
N ARG A 60 16.94 -13.47 7.06
CA ARG A 60 17.94 -14.30 6.41
C ARG A 60 17.35 -14.94 5.17
N SER A 61 18.09 -14.86 4.06
CA SER A 61 17.70 -15.45 2.79
C SER A 61 18.89 -16.21 2.24
N GLY A 62 18.94 -17.52 2.51
CA GLY A 62 20.09 -18.35 2.17
C GLY A 62 21.34 -17.91 2.91
N LYS A 63 22.39 -17.53 2.18
CA LYS A 63 23.66 -17.06 2.76
C LYS A 63 23.68 -15.53 2.97
N THR A 64 22.63 -14.83 2.57
CA THR A 64 22.57 -13.36 2.65
C THR A 64 21.35 -12.94 3.47
N TYR A 65 21.23 -11.62 3.65
CA TYR A 65 20.08 -11.04 4.31
C TYR A 65 19.29 -10.21 3.29
N ALA A 66 17.98 -10.32 3.36
CA ALA A 66 17.08 -9.51 2.55
C ALA A 66 16.44 -8.45 3.44
N ARG A 67 16.34 -7.22 2.93
CA ARG A 67 15.66 -6.14 3.66
C ARG A 67 14.17 -6.43 3.73
N THR A 68 13.55 -6.08 4.86
CA THR A 68 12.10 -6.19 5.04
C THR A 68 11.48 -4.81 5.11
N PHE A 69 10.25 -4.72 4.63
CA PHE A 69 9.52 -3.47 4.50
C PHE A 69 8.14 -3.61 5.13
N GLU A 70 7.59 -2.49 5.58
CA GLU A 70 6.21 -2.43 6.05
C GLU A 70 5.59 -1.08 5.66
N PRO A 71 4.26 -0.96 5.65
CA PRO A 71 3.64 0.34 5.35
C PRO A 71 4.04 1.39 6.39
N ALA A 72 4.39 2.59 5.91
CA ALA A 72 4.67 3.73 6.78
C ALA A 72 3.36 4.43 7.17
N MET A 73 2.27 4.14 6.49
CA MET A 73 0.93 4.63 6.80
C MET A 73 -0.08 3.53 6.51
N SER A 74 -1.22 3.56 7.19
CA SER A 74 -2.28 2.60 6.94
C SER A 74 -2.97 2.87 5.62
N HIS A 75 -3.73 1.90 5.11
CA HIS A 75 -4.53 2.08 3.91
C HIS A 75 -5.53 3.22 4.09
N ALA A 76 -6.16 3.30 5.27
CA ALA A 76 -7.11 4.38 5.57
C ALA A 76 -6.42 5.75 5.57
N GLU A 77 -5.22 5.84 6.14
CA GLU A 77 -4.44 7.08 6.13
C GLU A 77 -4.05 7.51 4.71
N TYR A 78 -3.69 6.53 3.87
CA TYR A 78 -3.38 6.80 2.47
C TYR A 78 -4.61 7.36 1.74
N LEU A 79 -5.77 6.72 1.92
CA LEU A 79 -7.01 7.18 1.28
C LEU A 79 -7.41 8.57 1.77
N ALA A 80 -7.21 8.84 3.06
CA ALA A 80 -7.47 10.18 3.61
C ALA A 80 -6.58 11.24 2.95
N ALA A 81 -5.30 10.91 2.72
CA ALA A 81 -4.38 11.81 2.05
C ALA A 81 -4.81 12.09 0.60
N VAL A 82 -5.24 11.05 -0.11
CA VAL A 82 -5.73 11.19 -1.49
C VAL A 82 -6.97 12.08 -1.54
N VAL A 83 -7.92 11.86 -0.63
CA VAL A 83 -9.14 12.67 -0.54
C VAL A 83 -8.81 14.11 -0.24
N ALA A 84 -7.89 14.36 0.70
CA ALA A 84 -7.49 15.71 1.07
C ALA A 84 -6.90 16.49 -0.11
N GLU A 85 -6.26 15.80 -1.04
CA GLU A 85 -5.69 16.42 -2.24
C GLU A 85 -6.74 16.68 -3.33
N GLN A 86 -7.79 15.87 -3.39
CA GLN A 86 -8.75 15.90 -4.49
C GLN A 86 -10.05 16.61 -4.17
N LEU A 87 -10.40 16.74 -2.90
CA LEU A 87 -11.71 17.25 -2.50
C LEU A 87 -11.57 18.47 -1.59
N PRO A 88 -12.28 19.58 -1.90
CA PRO A 88 -12.29 20.74 -1.01
C PRO A 88 -12.84 20.39 0.37
N ALA A 89 -12.28 21.00 1.41
CA ALA A 89 -12.66 20.73 2.80
C ALA A 89 -14.15 20.88 3.05
N LYS A 90 -14.80 21.82 2.36
CA LYS A 90 -16.25 22.09 2.52
C LYS A 90 -17.11 20.90 2.05
N GLN A 91 -16.56 20.01 1.23
CA GLN A 91 -17.28 18.83 0.72
C GLN A 91 -17.01 17.56 1.54
N LEU A 92 -16.14 17.63 2.55
CA LEU A 92 -15.83 16.45 3.37
C LEU A 92 -17.04 15.89 4.11
N PRO A 93 -17.95 16.71 4.69
CA PRO A 93 -19.15 16.14 5.33
C PRO A 93 -20.02 15.34 4.37
N GLU A 94 -20.13 15.79 3.13
CA GLU A 94 -20.88 15.07 2.08
C GLU A 94 -20.24 13.74 1.76
N LEU A 95 -18.90 13.73 1.66
CA LEU A 95 -18.14 12.50 1.42
C LEU A 95 -18.33 11.50 2.55
N LEU A 96 -18.26 11.98 3.81
CA LEU A 96 -18.45 11.11 4.97
C LEU A 96 -19.85 10.50 4.98
N ALA A 97 -20.87 11.29 4.67
CA ALA A 97 -22.24 10.78 4.59
C ALA A 97 -22.39 9.72 3.49
N ALA A 98 -21.78 9.97 2.32
CA ALA A 98 -21.81 9.00 1.22
C ALA A 98 -21.11 7.69 1.58
N LEU A 99 -19.96 7.77 2.27
CA LEU A 99 -19.24 6.59 2.71
C LEU A 99 -20.05 5.78 3.73
N MET A 100 -20.67 6.46 4.69
CA MET A 100 -21.50 5.80 5.68
C MET A 100 -22.69 5.09 5.04
N GLN A 101 -23.30 5.74 4.05
CA GLN A 101 -24.42 5.12 3.31
C GLN A 101 -23.95 3.87 2.55
N LYS A 102 -22.78 3.90 1.97
CA LYS A 102 -22.20 2.73 1.30
C LYS A 102 -21.96 1.59 2.28
N MET A 103 -21.49 1.89 3.47
CA MET A 103 -21.25 0.89 4.51
C MET A 103 -22.56 0.24 4.98
N GLU A 104 -23.65 1.01 5.08
CA GLU A 104 -24.96 0.50 5.47
C GLU A 104 -25.54 -0.44 4.43
N THR A 105 -25.23 -0.23 3.15
CA THR A 105 -25.75 -1.06 2.06
C THR A 105 -24.85 -2.26 1.76
N THR A 106 -23.64 -2.31 2.34
CA THR A 106 -22.74 -3.44 2.18
C THR A 106 -23.15 -4.56 3.13
N PRO A 107 -23.39 -5.79 2.64
CA PRO A 107 -23.73 -6.89 3.53
C PRO A 107 -22.63 -7.13 4.56
N ALA A 108 -23.05 -7.34 5.80
CA ALA A 108 -22.13 -7.73 6.85
C ALA A 108 -21.62 -9.15 6.56
N ILE A 109 -20.34 -9.34 6.64
CA ILE A 109 -19.72 -10.64 6.38
C ILE A 109 -19.39 -11.31 7.69
#